data_5cd3a441e260f04571c375675bd46ae7
#
_entry.id   5cd3a441e260f04571c375675bd46ae7
#
_cell.length_a   1.000
_cell.length_b   1.000
_cell.length_c   1.000
_cell.angle_alpha   90.00
_cell.angle_beta   90.00
_cell.angle_gamma   90.00
#
_symmetry.space_group_name_H-M   'P 1'
#
loop_
_entity.id
_entity.type
_entity.pdbx_description
1 polymer ?
#
loop_
_entity_poly.entity_id
_entity_poly.type
_entity_poly.pdbx_seq_one_letter_code
_entity_poly.pdbx_strand_id
1 'polypeptide(L)'
;LLWACSTWTMADTVVTDKATTVQQAAKANAIRVTTRPEIMGLWGMEIPNNRKCVEYYNFKGNNNVVIKSGSEWTTGLYDYQPSQDPAAQIPALIMQVKYDNNEKDCSGNQVDQSGEISQYFVKWQNSNTINFCANEKAEQCFAVLRRILP
;
A
#
# COMPACT_ATOMS: atom_id res chain seq x y z
N LEU A 1 56.80 -15.42 57.13
CA LEU A 1 56.69 -15.99 55.78
C LEU A 1 55.29 -15.67 55.29
N LEU A 2 55.20 -14.55 54.50
CA LEU A 2 53.98 -14.07 53.84
C LEU A 2 54.10 -14.40 52.36
N TRP A 3 53.16 -15.13 51.85
CA TRP A 3 53.03 -15.40 50.43
C TRP A 3 51.85 -14.55 49.89
N ALA A 4 52.20 -13.64 49.02
CA ALA A 4 51.20 -12.83 48.29
C ALA A 4 50.75 -13.59 47.07
N CYS A 5 49.48 -13.83 46.98
CA CYS A 5 48.80 -14.41 45.80
C CYS A 5 48.40 -13.27 44.87
N SER A 6 49.08 -13.15 43.74
CA SER A 6 48.71 -12.18 42.69
C SER A 6 47.57 -12.78 41.86
N THR A 7 46.42 -12.18 41.96
CA THR A 7 45.29 -12.45 41.07
C THR A 7 45.49 -11.73 39.73
N TRP A 8 45.64 -12.52 38.69
CA TRP A 8 45.54 -12.02 37.32
C TRP A 8 44.07 -11.83 36.96
N THR A 9 43.65 -10.62 36.83
CA THR A 9 42.37 -10.30 36.22
C THR A 9 42.56 -10.30 34.71
N MET A 10 42.06 -11.30 34.06
CA MET A 10 41.89 -11.33 32.60
C MET A 10 40.85 -10.30 32.21
N ALA A 11 41.28 -9.29 31.49
CA ALA A 11 40.37 -8.36 30.83
C ALA A 11 39.81 -9.03 29.59
N ASP A 12 38.64 -9.65 29.75
CA ASP A 12 37.88 -10.25 28.68
C ASP A 12 36.69 -9.35 28.38
N THR A 13 36.92 -8.28 27.66
CA THR A 13 35.80 -7.46 27.18
C THR A 13 36.23 -6.50 26.09
N VAL A 14 36.38 -6.90 24.84
CA VAL A 14 36.30 -5.94 23.72
C VAL A 14 35.89 -6.54 22.39
N VAL A 15 35.63 -7.84 22.29
CA VAL A 15 35.32 -8.45 20.98
C VAL A 15 33.83 -8.39 20.65
N THR A 16 32.95 -8.31 21.63
CA THR A 16 31.48 -8.36 21.43
C THR A 16 30.90 -7.05 20.92
N ASP A 17 31.44 -5.92 21.38
CA ASP A 17 30.87 -4.60 21.01
C ASP A 17 31.18 -4.19 19.56
N LYS A 18 32.36 -4.57 19.05
CA LYS A 18 32.71 -4.25 17.65
C LYS A 18 31.87 -5.01 16.64
N ALA A 19 31.57 -6.28 16.88
CA ALA A 19 30.77 -7.09 15.98
C ALA A 19 29.31 -6.60 15.96
N THR A 20 28.76 -6.25 17.13
CA THR A 20 27.40 -5.73 17.25
C THR A 20 27.28 -4.35 16.60
N THR A 21 28.27 -3.48 16.76
CA THR A 21 28.30 -2.15 16.17
C THR A 21 28.42 -2.20 14.65
N VAL A 22 29.23 -3.13 14.10
CA VAL A 22 29.38 -3.30 12.66
C VAL A 22 28.08 -3.86 12.04
N GLN A 23 27.39 -4.77 12.70
CA GLN A 23 26.11 -5.30 12.22
C GLN A 23 25.00 -4.24 12.25
N GLN A 24 24.96 -3.39 13.26
CA GLN A 24 24.02 -2.26 13.33
C GLN A 24 24.33 -1.19 12.30
N ALA A 25 25.60 -0.85 12.09
CA ALA A 25 26.00 0.07 11.03
C ALA A 25 25.73 -0.47 9.64
N ALA A 26 25.94 -1.77 9.40
CA ALA A 26 25.59 -2.44 8.12
C ALA A 26 24.07 -2.42 7.86
N LYS A 27 23.23 -2.60 8.89
CA LYS A 27 21.77 -2.46 8.79
C LYS A 27 21.33 -1.02 8.52
N ALA A 28 21.99 -0.04 9.14
CA ALA A 28 21.69 1.39 8.95
C ALA A 28 22.09 1.89 7.57
N ASN A 29 23.14 1.30 6.98
CA ASN A 29 23.66 1.66 5.66
C ASN A 29 23.15 0.74 4.53
N ALA A 30 22.24 -0.20 4.83
CA ALA A 30 21.63 -1.01 3.81
C ALA A 30 20.81 -0.13 2.85
N ILE A 31 21.07 -0.28 1.55
CA ILE A 31 20.30 0.40 0.50
C ILE A 31 18.84 -0.10 0.62
N ARG A 32 17.94 0.79 0.98
CA ARG A 32 16.52 0.52 0.96
C ARG A 32 16.02 0.63 -0.47
N VAL A 33 15.76 -0.48 -1.10
CA VAL A 33 15.04 -0.50 -2.38
C VAL A 33 13.56 -0.27 -2.04
N THR A 34 13.08 0.93 -2.35
CA THR A 34 11.64 1.19 -2.31
C THR A 34 11.04 0.53 -3.52
N THR A 35 10.41 -0.61 -3.32
CA THR A 35 9.67 -1.28 -4.40
C THR A 35 8.45 -0.44 -4.75
N ARG A 36 8.22 -0.30 -6.05
CA ARG A 36 6.98 0.28 -6.57
C ARG A 36 5.78 -0.46 -5.95
N PRO A 37 4.77 0.23 -5.39
CA PRO A 37 3.57 -0.44 -4.90
C PRO A 37 2.95 -1.31 -6.00
N GLU A 38 2.59 -2.52 -5.68
CA GLU A 38 2.03 -3.48 -6.66
C GLU A 38 0.71 -3.00 -7.27
N ILE A 39 -0.04 -2.13 -6.56
CA ILE A 39 -1.29 -1.54 -7.02
C ILE A 39 -1.08 -0.49 -8.12
N MET A 40 0.13 0.07 -8.30
CA MET A 40 0.38 1.10 -9.32
C MET A 40 0.01 0.61 -10.71
N GLY A 41 -0.53 1.52 -11.49
CA GLY A 41 -0.97 1.30 -12.86
C GLY A 41 -2.38 1.79 -13.11
N LEU A 42 -2.86 1.56 -14.32
CA LEU A 42 -4.22 1.90 -14.74
C LEU A 42 -5.11 0.67 -14.67
N TRP A 43 -6.22 0.82 -13.97
CA TRP A 43 -7.20 -0.23 -13.74
C TRP A 43 -8.58 0.20 -14.27
N GLY A 44 -9.33 -0.73 -14.80
CA GLY A 44 -10.71 -0.51 -15.26
C GLY A 44 -11.68 -1.37 -14.47
N MET A 45 -12.81 -0.78 -14.09
CA MET A 45 -13.91 -1.43 -13.39
C MET A 45 -15.19 -1.24 -14.19
N GLU A 46 -15.83 -2.37 -14.58
CA GLU A 46 -17.15 -2.34 -15.20
C GLU A 46 -18.22 -2.08 -14.13
N ILE A 47 -19.14 -1.17 -14.43
CA ILE A 47 -20.27 -0.89 -13.55
C ILE A 47 -21.37 -1.93 -13.83
N PRO A 48 -21.85 -2.69 -12.82
CA PRO A 48 -22.78 -3.81 -13.03
C PRO A 48 -24.06 -3.45 -13.79
N ASN A 49 -24.61 -2.26 -13.57
CA ASN A 49 -25.85 -1.79 -14.21
C ASN A 49 -25.62 -0.93 -15.45
N ASN A 50 -24.37 -0.66 -15.80
CA ASN A 50 -24.00 0.12 -16.97
C ASN A 50 -22.66 -0.39 -17.54
N ARG A 51 -22.70 -1.54 -18.19
CA ARG A 51 -21.50 -2.20 -18.75
C ARG A 51 -20.82 -1.42 -19.87
N LYS A 52 -21.48 -0.40 -20.42
CA LYS A 52 -20.87 0.49 -21.43
C LYS A 52 -19.98 1.55 -20.78
N CYS A 53 -20.11 1.79 -19.50
CA CYS A 53 -19.28 2.73 -18.75
C CYS A 53 -18.25 1.96 -17.94
N VAL A 54 -16.99 2.33 -18.12
CA VAL A 54 -15.86 1.81 -17.34
C VAL A 54 -15.35 2.92 -16.44
N GLU A 55 -15.22 2.61 -15.16
CA GLU A 55 -14.57 3.49 -14.20
C GLU A 55 -13.10 3.18 -14.16
N TYR A 56 -12.26 4.19 -14.25
CA TYR A 56 -10.81 4.03 -14.32
C TYR A 56 -10.15 4.54 -13.04
N TYR A 57 -9.24 3.74 -12.52
CA TYR A 57 -8.37 4.08 -11.39
C TYR A 57 -6.94 4.09 -11.88
N ASN A 58 -6.29 5.24 -11.84
CA ASN A 58 -4.88 5.38 -12.20
C ASN A 58 -4.06 5.69 -10.94
N PHE A 59 -3.46 4.65 -10.38
CA PHE A 59 -2.56 4.76 -9.22
C PHE A 59 -1.16 5.12 -9.72
N LYS A 60 -0.75 6.34 -9.45
CA LYS A 60 0.53 6.90 -9.90
C LYS A 60 1.58 6.89 -8.80
N GLY A 61 2.80 7.23 -9.14
CA GLY A 61 3.87 7.52 -8.18
C GLY A 61 3.53 8.70 -7.27
N ASN A 62 4.30 8.84 -6.19
CA ASN A 62 4.09 9.87 -5.16
C ASN A 62 2.69 9.82 -4.51
N ASN A 63 2.09 8.62 -4.41
CA ASN A 63 0.79 8.39 -3.79
C ASN A 63 -0.37 9.16 -4.44
N ASN A 64 -0.25 9.54 -5.71
CA ASN A 64 -1.31 10.22 -6.43
C ASN A 64 -2.23 9.22 -7.13
N VAL A 65 -3.53 9.50 -7.10
CA VAL A 65 -4.53 8.74 -7.83
C VAL A 65 -5.41 9.67 -8.66
N VAL A 66 -5.76 9.22 -9.86
CA VAL A 66 -6.78 9.84 -10.69
C VAL A 66 -7.86 8.82 -10.95
N ILE A 67 -9.10 9.18 -10.68
CA ILE A 67 -10.27 8.33 -10.95
C ILE A 67 -11.13 9.03 -12.00
N LYS A 68 -11.56 8.28 -12.99
CA LYS A 68 -12.48 8.75 -14.03
C LYS A 68 -13.70 7.84 -14.08
N SER A 69 -14.88 8.42 -13.96
CA SER A 69 -16.16 7.73 -14.00
C SER A 69 -17.15 8.53 -14.85
N GLY A 70 -17.43 8.08 -16.07
CA GLY A 70 -18.26 8.85 -16.99
C GLY A 70 -17.62 10.19 -17.35
N SER A 71 -18.33 11.29 -17.09
CA SER A 71 -17.82 12.67 -17.24
C SER A 71 -17.09 13.18 -16.00
N GLU A 72 -17.30 12.52 -14.87
CA GLU A 72 -16.60 12.84 -13.63
C GLU A 72 -15.13 12.43 -13.68
N TRP A 73 -14.28 13.28 -13.16
CA TRP A 73 -12.93 12.89 -12.80
C TRP A 73 -12.52 13.52 -11.48
N THR A 74 -11.80 12.76 -10.68
CA THR A 74 -11.27 13.17 -9.40
C THR A 74 -9.76 12.95 -9.36
N THR A 75 -9.10 13.76 -8.57
CA THR A 75 -7.70 13.55 -8.22
C THR A 75 -7.55 13.50 -6.72
N GLY A 76 -6.57 12.74 -6.25
CA GLY A 76 -6.36 12.63 -4.82
C GLY A 76 -5.08 11.89 -4.48
N LEU A 77 -5.05 11.42 -3.27
CA LEU A 77 -3.95 10.65 -2.70
C LEU A 77 -4.45 9.25 -2.36
N TYR A 78 -3.55 8.29 -2.43
CA TYR A 78 -3.80 6.94 -1.94
C TYR A 78 -2.65 6.45 -1.06
N ASP A 79 -2.99 5.55 -0.16
CA ASP A 79 -2.03 4.79 0.63
C ASP A 79 -2.37 3.30 0.48
N TYR A 80 -1.46 2.55 -0.12
CA TYR A 80 -1.58 1.11 -0.24
C TYR A 80 -0.74 0.45 0.83
N GLN A 81 -1.39 -0.30 1.70
CA GLN A 81 -0.79 -0.97 2.85
C GLN A 81 -0.78 -2.48 2.61
N PRO A 82 0.37 -3.06 2.20
CA PRO A 82 0.51 -4.51 2.06
C PRO A 82 0.19 -5.22 3.37
N SER A 83 -0.37 -6.43 3.27
CA SER A 83 -0.65 -7.23 4.45
C SER A 83 0.65 -7.69 5.13
N GLN A 84 0.70 -7.56 6.44
CA GLN A 84 1.78 -8.10 7.29
C GLN A 84 1.64 -9.63 7.46
N ASP A 85 0.41 -10.13 7.40
CA ASP A 85 0.06 -11.54 7.47
C ASP A 85 -0.96 -11.88 6.38
N PRO A 86 -0.50 -12.24 5.16
CA PRO A 86 -1.37 -12.52 4.03
C PRO A 86 -2.33 -13.70 4.25
N ALA A 87 -2.04 -14.60 5.20
CA ALA A 87 -2.92 -15.71 5.53
C ALA A 87 -4.14 -15.26 6.36
N ALA A 88 -4.02 -14.15 7.10
CA ALA A 88 -5.07 -13.62 7.98
C ALA A 88 -5.81 -12.42 7.40
N GLN A 89 -5.11 -11.57 6.63
CA GLN A 89 -5.64 -10.29 6.14
C GLN A 89 -5.20 -10.02 4.72
N ILE A 90 -6.07 -9.36 3.95
CA ILE A 90 -5.71 -8.81 2.63
C ILE A 90 -5.25 -7.36 2.77
N PRO A 91 -4.48 -6.82 1.79
CA PRO A 91 -4.00 -5.45 1.81
C PRO A 91 -5.11 -4.41 1.94
N ALA A 92 -4.80 -3.29 2.58
CA ALA A 92 -5.69 -2.14 2.68
C ALA A 92 -5.32 -1.07 1.65
N LEU A 93 -6.32 -0.36 1.16
CA LEU A 93 -6.19 0.78 0.26
C LEU A 93 -7.03 1.94 0.80
N ILE A 94 -6.37 3.02 1.16
CA ILE A 94 -7.02 4.25 1.60
C ILE A 94 -6.89 5.27 0.48
N MET A 95 -7.98 5.94 0.15
CA MET A 95 -8.00 7.01 -0.85
C MET A 95 -8.63 8.27 -0.28
N GLN A 96 -8.05 9.42 -0.59
CA GLN A 96 -8.57 10.73 -0.24
C GLN A 96 -8.73 11.57 -1.50
N VAL A 97 -9.96 11.99 -1.79
CA VAL A 97 -10.26 12.89 -2.90
C VAL A 97 -9.82 14.31 -2.53
N LYS A 98 -8.99 14.92 -3.35
CA LYS A 98 -8.54 16.32 -3.19
C LYS A 98 -9.30 17.28 -4.09
N TYR A 99 -9.65 16.82 -5.28
CA TYR A 99 -10.41 17.61 -6.25
C TYR A 99 -11.40 16.71 -6.98
N ASP A 100 -12.59 17.24 -7.22
CA ASP A 100 -13.65 16.62 -7.99
C ASP A 100 -14.22 17.68 -8.95
N ASN A 101 -14.40 17.34 -10.23
CA ASN A 101 -14.97 18.27 -11.21
C ASN A 101 -16.49 18.40 -11.12
N ASN A 102 -17.12 17.66 -10.23
CA ASN A 102 -18.58 17.68 -9.97
C ASN A 102 -19.42 17.42 -11.24
N GLU A 103 -18.96 16.53 -12.09
CA GLU A 103 -19.72 16.05 -13.25
C GLU A 103 -20.39 14.71 -12.95
N LYS A 104 -21.19 14.21 -13.89
CA LYS A 104 -21.91 12.94 -13.71
C LYS A 104 -20.96 11.74 -13.83
N ASP A 105 -21.06 10.82 -12.87
CA ASP A 105 -20.36 9.54 -12.88
C ASP A 105 -21.04 8.49 -13.79
N CYS A 106 -20.46 7.28 -13.84
CA CYS A 106 -21.01 6.13 -14.59
C CYS A 106 -22.41 5.72 -14.15
N SER A 107 -22.79 6.00 -12.92
CA SER A 107 -24.11 5.70 -12.35
C SER A 107 -25.12 6.83 -12.57
N GLY A 108 -24.68 7.96 -13.17
CA GLY A 108 -25.49 9.15 -13.38
C GLY A 108 -25.60 10.07 -12.17
N ASN A 109 -24.87 9.78 -11.10
CA ASN A 109 -24.80 10.64 -9.92
C ASN A 109 -23.89 11.84 -10.16
N GLN A 110 -24.25 12.97 -9.59
CA GLN A 110 -23.47 14.21 -9.63
C GLN A 110 -23.31 14.74 -8.22
N VAL A 111 -22.21 14.36 -7.57
CA VAL A 111 -21.92 14.70 -6.16
C VAL A 111 -20.47 15.10 -6.06
N ASP A 112 -20.19 16.25 -5.45
CA ASP A 112 -18.82 16.67 -5.15
C ASP A 112 -18.27 15.84 -3.98
N GLN A 113 -17.28 15.01 -4.26
CA GLN A 113 -16.63 14.12 -3.30
C GLN A 113 -15.34 14.71 -2.70
N SER A 114 -15.01 15.97 -2.99
CA SER A 114 -13.81 16.63 -2.48
C SER A 114 -13.68 16.52 -0.97
N GLY A 115 -12.56 16.05 -0.49
CA GLY A 115 -12.29 15.82 0.94
C GLY A 115 -12.74 14.47 1.47
N GLU A 116 -13.46 13.68 0.69
CA GLU A 116 -13.91 12.35 1.09
C GLU A 116 -12.74 11.38 1.22
N ILE A 117 -12.78 10.57 2.28
CA ILE A 117 -11.82 9.51 2.53
C ILE A 117 -12.56 8.18 2.49
N SER A 118 -12.05 7.26 1.68
CA SER A 118 -12.56 5.90 1.59
C SER A 118 -11.47 4.89 1.93
N GLN A 119 -11.87 3.76 2.50
CA GLN A 119 -11.00 2.63 2.76
C GLN A 119 -11.60 1.38 2.14
N TYR A 120 -10.79 0.70 1.34
CA TYR A 120 -11.10 -0.60 0.76
C TYR A 120 -10.01 -1.60 1.12
N PHE A 121 -10.32 -2.88 0.89
CA PHE A 121 -9.35 -3.95 1.00
C PHE A 121 -9.22 -4.62 -0.36
N VAL A 122 -8.00 -4.98 -0.72
CA VAL A 122 -7.67 -5.43 -2.07
C VAL A 122 -7.40 -6.92 -2.08
N LYS A 123 -8.30 -7.68 -2.70
CA LYS A 123 -8.10 -9.11 -2.95
C LYS A 123 -7.48 -9.29 -4.32
N TRP A 124 -6.26 -9.78 -4.37
CA TRP A 124 -5.56 -10.14 -5.60
C TRP A 124 -6.04 -11.49 -6.11
N GLN A 125 -6.66 -11.51 -7.29
CA GLN A 125 -6.96 -12.75 -8.00
C GLN A 125 -5.71 -13.28 -8.72
N ASN A 126 -5.01 -12.36 -9.39
CA ASN A 126 -3.73 -12.53 -10.05
C ASN A 126 -3.08 -11.15 -10.23
N SER A 127 -1.96 -11.05 -10.93
CA SER A 127 -1.26 -9.77 -11.12
C SER A 127 -2.05 -8.72 -11.93
N ASN A 128 -3.12 -9.13 -12.62
CA ASN A 128 -3.91 -8.28 -13.52
C ASN A 128 -5.38 -8.13 -13.12
N THR A 129 -5.81 -8.76 -12.03
CA THR A 129 -7.20 -8.71 -11.57
C THR A 129 -7.25 -8.61 -10.06
N ILE A 130 -7.95 -7.58 -9.57
CA ILE A 130 -8.18 -7.36 -8.15
C ILE A 130 -9.66 -7.19 -7.86
N ASN A 131 -10.05 -7.46 -6.62
CA ASN A 131 -11.36 -7.10 -6.09
C ASN A 131 -11.21 -6.05 -5.00
N PHE A 132 -12.12 -5.07 -4.97
CA PHE A 132 -12.32 -4.23 -3.79
C PHE A 132 -13.31 -4.90 -2.86
N CYS A 133 -12.94 -5.02 -1.61
CA CYS A 133 -13.72 -5.65 -0.55
C CYS A 133 -13.91 -4.69 0.63
N ALA A 134 -15.00 -4.90 1.39
CA ALA A 134 -15.35 -4.05 2.51
C ALA A 134 -14.55 -4.35 3.79
N ASN A 135 -13.95 -5.54 3.90
CA ASN A 135 -13.18 -5.93 5.08
C ASN A 135 -11.90 -6.70 4.72
N GLU A 136 -11.02 -6.82 5.71
CA GLU A 136 -9.69 -7.42 5.60
C GLU A 136 -9.69 -8.93 5.41
N LYS A 137 -10.82 -9.60 5.60
CA LYS A 137 -10.98 -11.05 5.41
C LYS A 137 -11.44 -11.45 4.02
N ALA A 138 -11.45 -10.50 3.08
CA ALA A 138 -11.94 -10.70 1.71
C ALA A 138 -13.42 -11.11 1.64
N GLU A 139 -14.20 -10.74 2.63
CA GLU A 139 -15.65 -10.86 2.63
C GLU A 139 -16.26 -9.59 2.02
N GLN A 140 -17.48 -9.71 1.47
CA GLN A 140 -18.20 -8.58 0.89
C GLN A 140 -17.37 -7.82 -0.18
N CYS A 141 -16.82 -8.56 -1.12
CA CYS A 141 -16.17 -7.97 -2.28
C CYS A 141 -17.25 -7.50 -3.27
N PHE A 142 -17.17 -6.23 -3.70
CA PHE A 142 -18.23 -5.57 -4.45
C PHE A 142 -17.82 -5.06 -5.83
N ALA A 143 -16.50 -5.05 -6.13
CA ALA A 143 -16.00 -4.56 -7.40
C ALA A 143 -14.84 -5.43 -7.90
N VAL A 144 -14.79 -5.60 -9.22
CA VAL A 144 -13.69 -6.28 -9.91
C VAL A 144 -12.99 -5.27 -10.81
N LEU A 145 -11.69 -5.12 -10.64
CA LEU A 145 -10.86 -4.24 -11.46
C LEU A 145 -9.86 -5.08 -12.25
N ARG A 146 -9.69 -4.72 -13.52
CA ARG A 146 -8.72 -5.35 -14.42
C ARG A 146 -7.62 -4.34 -14.77
N ARG A 147 -6.38 -4.80 -14.73
CA ARG A 147 -5.24 -3.97 -15.10
C ARG A 147 -5.27 -3.70 -16.60
N ILE A 148 -5.21 -2.43 -16.97
CA ILE A 148 -5.15 -1.97 -18.36
C ILE A 148 -3.70 -1.66 -18.72
N LEU A 149 -3.00 -0.95 -17.84
CA LEU A 149 -1.58 -0.62 -17.99
C LEU A 149 -0.84 -0.86 -16.68
N PRO A 150 0.42 -1.32 -16.75
CA PRO A 150 1.27 -1.50 -15.57
C PRO A 150 1.54 -0.23 -14.80
#